data_4348282cd50bf06eaa2b8f616979c43e
#
_entry.id   4348282cd50bf06eaa2b8f616979c43e
#
_cell.length_a   1.000
_cell.length_b   1.000
_cell.length_c   1.000
_cell.angle_alpha   90.00
_cell.angle_beta   90.00
_cell.angle_gamma   90.00
#
_symmetry.space_group_name_H-M   'P 1'
#
loop_
_entity.id
_entity.type
_entity.pdbx_description
1 polymer ?
#
loop_
_entity_poly.entity_id
_entity_poly.type
_entity_poly.pdbx_seq_one_letter_code
_entity_poly.pdbx_strand_id
1 'polypeptide(L)'
;AMLEQVLNLRALLAHVHAGGGAKAQERHTSRGKLLPRERINGLLDPGSAFLEVAPLAAYEVYGEDVPAAGVVAGIGRVEGVECMIIANDATVKGGSYYPLTVKKHLRAQTIAQENRLPCIYLVDSGGANLPRQDEVFPDREHFGRIFFNQANMSAMGIPQIAVVMGSC
;
A
#
# COMPACT_ATOMS: atom_id res chain seq x y z
N ALA A 1 -18.21 26.41 -4.06
CA ALA A 1 -18.75 25.06 -4.10
C ALA A 1 -17.81 24.04 -4.78
N MET A 2 -17.86 23.81 -6.11
CA MET A 2 -17.03 22.76 -6.77
C MET A 2 -15.53 23.01 -6.61
N LEU A 3 -15.03 24.23 -6.87
CA LEU A 3 -13.61 24.55 -6.72
C LEU A 3 -13.11 24.33 -5.29
N GLU A 4 -13.91 24.67 -4.30
CA GLU A 4 -13.59 24.45 -2.88
C GLU A 4 -13.43 22.95 -2.58
N GLN A 5 -14.34 22.11 -3.09
CA GLN A 5 -14.25 20.64 -2.92
C GLN A 5 -12.99 20.08 -3.59
N VAL A 6 -12.64 20.59 -4.77
CA VAL A 6 -11.41 20.18 -5.47
C VAL A 6 -10.16 20.59 -4.68
N LEU A 7 -10.15 21.79 -4.10
CA LEU A 7 -9.04 22.26 -3.27
C LEU A 7 -8.90 21.44 -1.98
N ASN A 8 -10.03 21.13 -1.34
CA ASN A 8 -10.04 20.27 -0.16
C ASN A 8 -9.51 18.85 -0.48
N LEU A 9 -9.97 18.25 -1.56
CA LEU A 9 -9.47 16.94 -1.99
C LEU A 9 -7.96 16.97 -2.28
N ARG A 10 -7.48 18.02 -2.96
CA ARG A 10 -6.03 18.17 -3.24
C ARG A 10 -5.22 18.32 -1.95
N ALA A 11 -5.73 19.04 -0.97
CA ALA A 11 -5.07 19.17 0.34
C ALA A 11 -5.01 17.84 1.07
N LEU A 12 -6.09 17.04 1.06
CA LEU A 12 -6.12 15.70 1.64
C LEU A 12 -5.14 14.75 0.93
N LEU A 13 -5.09 14.77 -0.39
CA LEU A 13 -4.13 13.96 -1.16
C LEU A 13 -2.69 14.37 -0.87
N ALA A 14 -2.41 15.66 -0.75
CA ALA A 14 -1.08 16.14 -0.38
C ALA A 14 -0.67 15.65 1.01
N HIS A 15 -1.60 15.68 1.98
CA HIS A 15 -1.37 15.12 3.32
C HIS A 15 -1.08 13.61 3.27
N VAL A 16 -1.88 12.85 2.55
CA VAL A 16 -1.67 11.40 2.37
C VAL A 16 -0.32 11.10 1.71
N HIS A 17 0.08 11.88 0.72
CA HIS A 17 1.37 11.72 0.04
C HIS A 17 2.57 12.03 0.95
N ALA A 18 2.39 12.82 2.00
CA ALA A 18 3.42 13.07 3.01
C ALA A 18 3.65 11.89 3.96
N GLY A 19 2.82 10.83 3.88
CA GLY A 19 2.96 9.63 4.70
C GLY A 19 3.00 9.94 6.20
N GLY A 20 3.99 9.42 6.91
CA GLY A 20 4.18 9.65 8.35
C GLY A 20 4.70 11.05 8.71
N GLY A 21 4.77 11.98 7.74
CA GLY A 21 5.22 13.35 7.91
C GLY A 21 6.74 13.52 7.90
N ALA A 22 7.20 14.77 7.87
CA ALA A 22 8.59 15.14 7.63
C ALA A 22 9.61 14.43 8.53
N LYS A 23 9.35 14.37 9.83
CA LYS A 23 10.26 13.71 10.80
C LYS A 23 10.40 12.20 10.57
N ALA A 24 9.31 11.54 10.19
CA ALA A 24 9.33 10.10 9.91
C ALA A 24 10.02 9.83 8.56
N GLN A 25 9.80 10.66 7.57
CA GLN A 25 10.49 10.60 6.27
C GLN A 25 11.99 10.82 6.43
N GLU A 26 12.43 11.86 7.16
CA GLU A 26 13.84 12.13 7.43
C GLU A 26 14.54 10.95 8.11
N ARG A 27 13.89 10.39 9.15
CA ARG A 27 14.41 9.19 9.83
C ARG A 27 14.50 7.97 8.90
N HIS A 28 13.61 7.85 7.93
CA HIS A 28 13.59 6.76 6.96
C HIS A 28 14.70 6.94 5.92
N THR A 29 14.78 8.13 5.32
CA THR A 29 15.75 8.44 4.26
C THR A 29 17.19 8.53 4.77
N SER A 30 17.42 8.97 6.02
CA SER A 30 18.75 8.97 6.65
C SER A 30 19.36 7.58 6.79
N ARG A 31 18.57 6.51 6.65
CA ARG A 31 19.02 5.12 6.61
C ARG A 31 19.34 4.62 5.19
N GLY A 32 19.37 5.51 4.19
CA GLY A 32 19.59 5.18 2.80
C GLY A 32 18.38 4.54 2.10
N LYS A 33 17.19 4.63 2.67
CA LYS A 33 15.95 4.06 2.09
C LYS A 33 15.18 5.10 1.29
N LEU A 34 14.67 4.69 0.13
CA LEU A 34 13.69 5.46 -0.63
C LEU A 34 12.30 5.41 0.04
N LEU A 35 11.54 6.48 -0.10
CA LEU A 35 10.13 6.51 0.29
C LEU A 35 9.30 5.58 -0.61
N PRO A 36 8.13 5.07 -0.16
CA PRO A 36 7.36 4.09 -0.94
C PRO A 36 6.96 4.60 -2.32
N ARG A 37 6.59 5.87 -2.46
CA ARG A 37 6.24 6.46 -3.76
C ARG A 37 7.46 6.63 -4.68
N GLU A 38 8.64 6.90 -4.13
CA GLU A 38 9.89 6.94 -4.88
C GLU A 38 10.27 5.54 -5.39
N ARG A 39 10.07 4.50 -4.56
CA ARG A 39 10.26 3.10 -4.96
C ARG A 39 9.33 2.72 -6.12
N ILE A 40 8.06 3.08 -6.02
CA ILE A 40 7.07 2.85 -7.09
C ILE A 40 7.50 3.57 -8.37
N ASN A 41 7.83 4.87 -8.27
CA ASN A 41 8.26 5.65 -9.43
C ASN A 41 9.52 5.11 -10.10
N GLY A 42 10.46 4.59 -9.30
CA GLY A 42 11.68 3.96 -9.83
C GLY A 42 11.43 2.58 -10.46
N LEU A 43 10.32 1.93 -10.13
CA LEU A 43 9.92 0.64 -10.70
C LEU A 43 9.14 0.78 -12.00
N LEU A 44 8.33 1.84 -12.11
CA LEU A 44 7.48 2.07 -13.28
C LEU A 44 8.29 2.42 -14.52
N ASP A 45 7.78 2.00 -15.67
CA ASP A 45 8.31 2.43 -16.96
C ASP A 45 8.27 3.95 -17.08
N PRO A 46 9.28 4.59 -17.69
CA PRO A 46 9.30 6.04 -17.89
C PRO A 46 8.03 6.54 -18.59
N GLY A 47 7.36 7.52 -17.97
CA GLY A 47 6.11 8.09 -18.47
C GLY A 47 4.86 7.23 -18.23
N SER A 48 4.97 6.07 -17.58
CA SER A 48 3.80 5.27 -17.19
C SER A 48 2.99 5.99 -16.13
N ALA A 49 1.67 5.98 -16.30
CA ALA A 49 0.75 6.42 -15.25
C ALA A 49 0.69 5.39 -14.13
N PHE A 50 0.43 5.87 -12.91
CA PHE A 50 0.13 5.04 -11.75
C PHE A 50 -1.31 5.30 -11.29
N LEU A 51 -2.18 4.30 -11.47
CA LEU A 51 -3.56 4.35 -11.01
C LEU A 51 -3.63 3.89 -9.55
N GLU A 52 -3.55 4.83 -8.62
CA GLU A 52 -3.59 4.53 -7.19
C GLU A 52 -4.98 4.10 -6.72
N VAL A 53 -5.04 3.03 -5.94
CA VAL A 53 -6.25 2.46 -5.34
C VAL A 53 -6.42 3.02 -3.92
N ALA A 54 -7.59 3.60 -3.64
CA ALA A 54 -8.02 4.07 -2.33
C ALA A 54 -6.94 4.90 -1.58
N PRO A 55 -6.45 6.02 -2.14
CA PRO A 55 -5.44 6.86 -1.47
C PRO A 55 -5.92 7.42 -0.13
N LEU A 56 -7.22 7.65 0.05
CA LEU A 56 -7.82 8.15 1.29
C LEU A 56 -8.26 7.06 2.27
N ALA A 57 -7.83 5.80 2.08
CA ALA A 57 -8.13 4.72 3.01
C ALA A 57 -7.64 5.07 4.42
N ALA A 58 -8.47 4.77 5.45
CA ALA A 58 -8.26 5.06 6.87
C ALA A 58 -8.35 6.55 7.25
N TYR A 59 -8.73 7.44 6.34
CA TYR A 59 -8.94 8.84 6.67
C TYR A 59 -10.01 8.98 7.78
N GLU A 60 -9.65 9.64 8.89
CA GLU A 60 -10.50 9.88 10.07
C GLU A 60 -11.17 8.63 10.69
N VAL A 61 -10.65 7.42 10.45
CA VAL A 61 -11.25 6.19 10.98
C VAL A 61 -10.69 5.83 12.36
N TYR A 62 -9.40 6.02 12.55
CA TYR A 62 -8.73 5.73 13.82
C TYR A 62 -8.55 7.03 14.61
N GLY A 63 -8.42 6.95 15.93
CA GLY A 63 -8.10 8.12 16.77
C GLY A 63 -6.69 8.68 16.53
N GLU A 64 -6.03 8.22 15.50
CA GLU A 64 -4.68 8.58 15.07
C GLU A 64 -4.58 8.60 13.54
N ASP A 65 -3.61 9.34 13.02
CA ASP A 65 -3.41 9.45 11.58
C ASP A 65 -2.70 8.22 11.00
N VAL A 66 -3.31 7.61 10.00
CA VAL A 66 -2.79 6.44 9.27
C VAL A 66 -2.97 6.68 7.76
N PRO A 67 -2.20 7.61 7.17
CA PRO A 67 -2.36 8.00 5.77
C PRO A 67 -2.28 6.81 4.80
N ALA A 68 -3.18 6.77 3.83
CA ALA A 68 -3.31 5.69 2.85
C ALA A 68 -3.45 4.29 3.49
N ALA A 69 -3.90 4.20 4.75
CA ALA A 69 -3.88 2.97 5.55
C ALA A 69 -2.47 2.34 5.67
N GLY A 70 -1.39 3.13 5.62
CA GLY A 70 0.00 2.65 5.72
C GLY A 70 0.50 1.81 4.55
N VAL A 71 -0.24 1.76 3.43
CA VAL A 71 0.14 1.02 2.24
C VAL A 71 -0.29 1.77 0.97
N VAL A 72 0.63 1.94 0.03
CA VAL A 72 0.34 2.48 -1.30
C VAL A 72 0.09 1.32 -2.25
N ALA A 73 -1.07 1.29 -2.88
CA ALA A 73 -1.43 0.25 -3.84
C ALA A 73 -1.96 0.87 -5.13
N GLY A 74 -1.65 0.28 -6.26
CA GLY A 74 -2.12 0.77 -7.55
C GLY A 74 -1.62 -0.04 -8.73
N ILE A 75 -2.10 0.33 -9.90
CA ILE A 75 -1.74 -0.30 -11.18
C ILE A 75 -0.77 0.61 -11.93
N GLY A 76 0.32 0.05 -12.40
CA GLY A 76 1.29 0.74 -13.26
C GLY A 76 2.01 -0.24 -14.17
N ARG A 77 2.72 0.29 -15.17
CA ARG A 77 3.44 -0.53 -16.14
C ARG A 77 4.88 -0.75 -15.70
N VAL A 78 5.31 -2.00 -15.71
CA VAL A 78 6.69 -2.43 -15.41
C VAL A 78 7.16 -3.32 -16.54
N GLU A 79 8.24 -2.94 -17.24
CA GLU A 79 8.78 -3.67 -18.40
C GLU A 79 7.67 -4.01 -19.44
N GLY A 80 6.82 -3.04 -19.73
CA GLY A 80 5.73 -3.17 -20.71
C GLY A 80 4.48 -3.92 -20.20
N VAL A 81 4.49 -4.46 -18.98
CA VAL A 81 3.39 -5.25 -18.41
C VAL A 81 2.66 -4.45 -17.32
N GLU A 82 1.34 -4.40 -17.39
CA GLU A 82 0.52 -3.82 -16.32
C GLU A 82 0.56 -4.72 -15.09
N CYS A 83 0.96 -4.15 -13.94
CA CYS A 83 1.12 -4.86 -12.68
C CYS A 83 0.33 -4.17 -11.57
N MET A 84 -0.17 -4.94 -10.62
CA MET A 84 -0.60 -4.43 -9.32
C MET A 84 0.64 -4.28 -8.44
N ILE A 85 0.91 -3.07 -7.98
CA ILE A 85 2.04 -2.76 -7.09
C ILE A 85 1.46 -2.44 -5.71
N ILE A 86 2.01 -3.08 -4.67
CA ILE A 86 1.60 -2.90 -3.28
C ILE A 86 2.85 -2.60 -2.46
N ALA A 87 2.98 -1.38 -1.96
CA ALA A 87 4.17 -0.91 -1.24
C ALA A 87 3.80 -0.50 0.20
N ASN A 88 4.45 -1.10 1.19
CA ASN A 88 4.31 -0.66 2.57
C ASN A 88 4.93 0.73 2.77
N ASP A 89 4.28 1.59 3.53
CA ASP A 89 4.84 2.85 3.98
C ASP A 89 5.39 2.73 5.41
N ALA A 90 6.67 2.44 5.52
CA ALA A 90 7.34 2.31 6.82
C ALA A 90 7.41 3.64 7.60
N THR A 91 7.12 4.78 6.98
CA THR A 91 7.00 6.07 7.67
C THR A 91 5.70 6.19 8.45
N VAL A 92 4.66 5.42 8.05
CA VAL A 92 3.36 5.35 8.71
C VAL A 92 3.36 4.18 9.69
N LYS A 93 3.44 4.47 10.98
CA LYS A 93 3.41 3.45 12.06
C LYS A 93 4.36 2.26 11.83
N GLY A 94 5.53 2.51 11.24
CA GLY A 94 6.50 1.46 10.93
C GLY A 94 6.06 0.46 9.87
N GLY A 95 5.09 0.80 9.04
CA GLY A 95 4.51 -0.11 8.04
C GLY A 95 3.63 -1.21 8.64
N SER A 96 3.16 -1.04 9.89
CA SER A 96 2.30 -2.04 10.52
C SER A 96 0.91 -2.09 9.90
N TYR A 97 0.33 -3.30 9.88
CA TYR A 97 -0.99 -3.55 9.31
C TYR A 97 -2.09 -3.29 10.33
N TYR A 98 -2.86 -2.26 10.09
CA TYR A 98 -4.15 -1.97 10.71
C TYR A 98 -5.27 -2.78 10.01
N PRO A 99 -6.48 -2.87 10.57
CA PRO A 99 -7.60 -3.55 9.91
C PRO A 99 -7.86 -3.03 8.51
N LEU A 100 -7.85 -1.70 8.30
CA LEU A 100 -8.03 -1.11 6.95
C LEU A 100 -6.81 -1.28 6.04
N THR A 101 -5.61 -1.47 6.57
CA THR A 101 -4.44 -1.85 5.77
C THR A 101 -4.65 -3.22 5.14
N VAL A 102 -5.11 -4.19 5.94
CA VAL A 102 -5.48 -5.53 5.47
C VAL A 102 -6.57 -5.45 4.41
N LYS A 103 -7.65 -4.73 4.69
CA LYS A 103 -8.79 -4.58 3.77
C LYS A 103 -8.39 -3.96 2.43
N LYS A 104 -7.53 -2.93 2.45
CA LYS A 104 -6.99 -2.30 1.24
C LYS A 104 -6.10 -3.26 0.45
N HIS A 105 -5.23 -4.01 1.13
CA HIS A 105 -4.38 -5.02 0.51
C HIS A 105 -5.22 -6.12 -0.17
N LEU A 106 -6.22 -6.65 0.53
CA LEU A 106 -7.14 -7.64 -0.03
C LEU A 106 -7.89 -7.10 -1.25
N ARG A 107 -8.34 -5.83 -1.21
CA ARG A 107 -9.00 -5.20 -2.37
C ARG A 107 -8.06 -5.09 -3.57
N ALA A 108 -6.80 -4.71 -3.34
CA ALA A 108 -5.79 -4.68 -4.41
C ALA A 108 -5.58 -6.07 -5.02
N GLN A 109 -5.49 -7.11 -4.21
CA GLN A 109 -5.37 -8.50 -4.68
C GLN A 109 -6.62 -8.95 -5.47
N THR A 110 -7.83 -8.56 -5.03
CA THR A 110 -9.07 -8.86 -5.77
C THR A 110 -9.02 -8.21 -7.17
N ILE A 111 -8.65 -6.95 -7.26
CA ILE A 111 -8.49 -6.24 -8.55
C ILE A 111 -7.45 -6.94 -9.43
N ALA A 112 -6.30 -7.31 -8.85
CA ALA A 112 -5.26 -8.02 -9.57
C ALA A 112 -5.74 -9.37 -10.11
N GLN A 113 -6.44 -10.15 -9.30
CA GLN A 113 -6.98 -11.46 -9.70
C GLN A 113 -8.01 -11.33 -10.82
N GLU A 114 -8.97 -10.42 -10.69
CA GLU A 114 -10.04 -10.19 -11.68
C GLU A 114 -9.49 -9.73 -13.04
N ASN A 115 -8.39 -8.98 -13.05
CA ASN A 115 -7.74 -8.46 -14.25
C ASN A 115 -6.48 -9.23 -14.64
N ARG A 116 -6.15 -10.32 -13.95
CA ARG A 116 -4.97 -11.16 -14.17
C ARG A 116 -3.64 -10.39 -14.15
N LEU A 117 -3.53 -9.39 -13.29
CA LEU A 117 -2.35 -8.57 -13.16
C LEU A 117 -1.29 -9.27 -12.29
N PRO A 118 -0.04 -9.40 -12.73
CA PRO A 118 1.07 -9.73 -11.85
C PRO A 118 1.10 -8.80 -10.63
N CYS A 119 1.41 -9.35 -9.46
CA CYS A 119 1.52 -8.57 -8.23
C CYS A 119 2.98 -8.37 -7.85
N ILE A 120 3.37 -7.13 -7.55
CA ILE A 120 4.69 -6.77 -7.04
C ILE A 120 4.51 -6.14 -5.67
N TYR A 121 5.03 -6.83 -4.64
CA TYR A 121 4.97 -6.39 -3.24
C TYR A 121 6.32 -5.78 -2.86
N LEU A 122 6.36 -4.48 -2.58
CA LEU A 122 7.53 -3.78 -2.05
C LEU A 122 7.44 -3.77 -0.52
N VAL A 123 8.05 -4.76 0.11
CA VAL A 123 7.83 -5.09 1.52
C VAL A 123 8.76 -4.28 2.43
N ASP A 124 8.18 -3.51 3.33
CA ASP A 124 8.87 -2.78 4.41
C ASP A 124 7.87 -2.59 5.57
N SER A 125 7.58 -3.67 6.30
CA SER A 125 6.47 -3.75 7.25
C SER A 125 6.93 -4.19 8.63
N GLY A 126 6.38 -3.56 9.67
CA GLY A 126 6.51 -3.99 11.06
C GLY A 126 5.57 -5.16 11.44
N GLY A 127 4.85 -5.74 10.48
CA GLY A 127 3.87 -6.81 10.74
C GLY A 127 2.50 -6.28 11.17
N ALA A 128 1.72 -7.10 11.87
CA ALA A 128 0.39 -6.72 12.31
C ALA A 128 0.42 -5.70 13.47
N ASN A 129 -0.58 -4.81 13.51
CA ASN A 129 -0.79 -3.92 14.66
C ASN A 129 -1.32 -4.74 15.85
N LEU A 130 -0.47 -5.08 16.79
CA LEU A 130 -0.80 -5.94 17.93
C LEU A 130 -1.92 -5.41 18.84
N PRO A 131 -2.03 -4.09 19.12
CA PRO A 131 -3.17 -3.55 19.87
C PRO A 131 -4.53 -3.80 19.22
N ARG A 132 -4.58 -4.12 17.90
CA ARG A 132 -5.80 -4.40 17.13
C ARG A 132 -5.79 -5.82 16.55
N GLN A 133 -5.10 -6.74 17.19
CA GLN A 133 -4.94 -8.11 16.66
C GLN A 133 -6.27 -8.86 16.51
N ASP A 134 -7.26 -8.55 17.34
CA ASP A 134 -8.62 -9.07 17.26
C ASP A 134 -9.37 -8.66 15.98
N GLU A 135 -9.00 -7.53 15.39
CA GLU A 135 -9.53 -7.05 14.11
C GLU A 135 -8.63 -7.39 12.89
N VAL A 136 -7.46 -7.99 13.12
CA VAL A 136 -6.47 -8.27 12.06
C VAL A 136 -6.31 -9.76 11.77
N PHE A 137 -6.44 -10.65 12.77
CA PHE A 137 -6.13 -12.08 12.61
C PHE A 137 -7.32 -13.04 12.53
N PRO A 138 -8.39 -12.94 13.35
CA PRO A 138 -9.24 -14.10 13.65
C PRO A 138 -10.24 -14.47 12.56
N ASP A 139 -10.51 -13.60 11.60
CA ASP A 139 -11.54 -13.85 10.58
C ASP A 139 -10.94 -14.22 9.22
N ARG A 140 -11.79 -14.79 8.38
CA ARG A 140 -11.48 -15.24 7.03
C ARG A 140 -10.92 -14.11 6.13
N GLU A 141 -11.48 -12.90 6.21
CA GLU A 141 -11.07 -11.75 5.40
C GLU A 141 -10.05 -10.85 6.15
N HIS A 142 -9.25 -11.45 7.03
CA HIS A 142 -8.18 -10.82 7.78
C HIS A 142 -6.80 -11.15 7.16
N PHE A 143 -5.74 -10.92 7.92
CA PHE A 143 -4.35 -10.97 7.46
C PHE A 143 -3.97 -12.27 6.75
N GLY A 144 -4.45 -13.40 7.25
CA GLY A 144 -4.21 -14.72 6.64
C GLY A 144 -4.77 -14.86 5.22
N ARG A 145 -5.80 -14.10 4.87
CA ARG A 145 -6.37 -14.10 3.53
C ARG A 145 -5.39 -13.59 2.47
N ILE A 146 -4.46 -12.71 2.83
CA ILE A 146 -3.42 -12.21 1.92
C ILE A 146 -2.61 -13.38 1.34
N PHE A 147 -2.15 -14.30 2.20
CA PHE A 147 -1.36 -15.47 1.79
C PHE A 147 -2.19 -16.45 0.98
N PHE A 148 -3.43 -16.69 1.40
CA PHE A 148 -4.36 -17.55 0.64
C PHE A 148 -4.57 -17.01 -0.79
N ASN A 149 -4.77 -15.70 -0.94
CA ASN A 149 -4.94 -15.06 -2.25
C ASN A 149 -3.66 -15.18 -3.09
N GLN A 150 -2.48 -14.96 -2.50
CA GLN A 150 -1.20 -15.14 -3.20
C GLN A 150 -1.03 -16.56 -3.73
N ALA A 151 -1.32 -17.56 -2.92
CA ALA A 151 -1.23 -18.96 -3.32
C ALA A 151 -2.21 -19.29 -4.46
N ASN A 152 -3.46 -18.84 -4.37
CA ASN A 152 -4.47 -19.06 -5.42
C ASN A 152 -4.11 -18.33 -6.72
N MET A 153 -3.71 -17.06 -6.65
CA MET A 153 -3.28 -16.31 -7.84
C MET A 153 -2.07 -16.99 -8.51
N SER A 154 -1.10 -17.46 -7.72
CA SER A 154 0.04 -18.21 -8.23
C SER A 154 -0.41 -19.50 -8.94
N ALA A 155 -1.33 -20.26 -8.35
CA ALA A 155 -1.92 -21.45 -8.97
C ALA A 155 -2.68 -21.14 -10.27
N MET A 156 -3.25 -19.94 -10.39
CA MET A 156 -3.90 -19.44 -11.61
C MET A 156 -2.90 -18.92 -12.67
N GLY A 157 -1.60 -18.99 -12.40
CA GLY A 157 -0.55 -18.47 -13.30
C GLY A 157 -0.42 -16.95 -13.27
N ILE A 158 -0.88 -16.29 -12.20
CA ILE A 158 -0.69 -14.85 -11.98
C ILE A 158 0.57 -14.66 -11.12
N PRO A 159 1.67 -14.10 -11.64
CA PRO A 159 2.93 -13.97 -10.92
C PRO A 159 2.78 -13.16 -9.61
N GLN A 160 3.43 -13.66 -8.55
CA GLN A 160 3.48 -13.02 -7.25
C GLN A 160 4.95 -12.78 -6.88
N ILE A 161 5.38 -11.53 -6.88
CA ILE A 161 6.79 -11.13 -6.68
C ILE A 161 6.89 -10.29 -5.41
N ALA A 162 7.66 -10.73 -4.43
CA ALA A 162 7.97 -9.96 -3.24
C ALA A 162 9.42 -9.45 -3.28
N VAL A 163 9.57 -8.15 -3.08
CA VAL A 163 10.87 -7.48 -2.95
C VAL A 163 10.98 -6.95 -1.53
N VAL A 164 11.76 -7.60 -0.70
CA VAL A 164 11.97 -7.22 0.70
C VAL A 164 12.96 -6.07 0.77
N MET A 165 12.48 -4.90 1.15
CA MET A 165 13.23 -3.64 1.17
C MET A 165 13.47 -3.10 2.59
N GLY A 166 13.04 -3.83 3.60
CA GLY A 166 13.17 -3.47 5.00
C GLY A 166 12.71 -4.60 5.92
N SER A 167 12.02 -4.25 6.99
CA SER A 167 11.41 -5.26 7.88
C SER A 167 10.33 -6.05 7.16
N CYS A 168 10.17 -7.33 7.52
CA CYS A 168 9.10 -8.22 7.04
C CYS A 168 8.81 -9.33 8.06
#